data_d0c78db3945238cbddc2cdef08673741
#
_entry.id   d0c78db3945238cbddc2cdef08673741
#
_cell.length_a   1.000
_cell.length_b   1.000
_cell.length_c   1.000
_cell.angle_alpha   90.00
_cell.angle_beta   90.00
_cell.angle_gamma   90.00
#
_symmetry.space_group_name_H-M   'P 1'
#
loop_
_entity.id
_entity.type
_entity.pdbx_description
1 polymer ?
#
loop_
_entity_poly.entity_id
_entity_poly.type
_entity_poly.pdbx_seq_one_letter_code
_entity_poly.pdbx_strand_id
1 'polypeptide(L)'
;VALPALSERGMEQLAVQAEEAGFDYLLIDGPAGLPAELSFLAHIATQAIIVTSTDRVCVRGAERCARKLEEEYCIQRIRMVLNRVRPQLISHGKSGNIDDAMDEAGLPLLGLVPEDVDLISCSNSGRSIHAVKHTGAARSFVNIARRLNGERIPLKL
;
A
#
# COMPACT_ATOMS: atom_id res chain seq x y z
N VAL A 1 -6.47 6.43 27.58
CA VAL A 1 -7.46 5.39 27.44
C VAL A 1 -6.85 4.33 26.53
N ALA A 2 -6.54 3.13 27.06
CA ALA A 2 -6.08 2.03 26.23
C ALA A 2 -7.24 1.60 25.33
N LEU A 3 -7.03 1.60 24.03
CA LEU A 3 -7.99 1.02 23.09
C LEU A 3 -8.11 -0.48 23.42
N PRO A 4 -9.34 -1.06 23.43
CA PRO A 4 -9.48 -2.50 23.61
C PRO A 4 -8.65 -3.21 22.54
N ALA A 5 -7.97 -4.28 22.93
CA ALA A 5 -7.18 -5.08 21.99
C ALA A 5 -8.10 -5.54 20.85
N LEU A 6 -7.73 -5.22 19.61
CA LEU A 6 -8.44 -5.69 18.43
C LEU A 6 -8.39 -7.23 18.44
N SER A 7 -9.55 -7.85 18.44
CA SER A 7 -9.69 -9.30 18.34
C SER A 7 -10.18 -9.67 16.94
N GLU A 8 -9.87 -10.89 16.50
CA GLU A 8 -10.36 -11.43 15.23
C GLU A 8 -11.87 -11.25 15.08
N ARG A 9 -12.64 -11.68 16.08
CA ARG A 9 -14.09 -11.53 16.12
C ARG A 9 -14.56 -10.08 16.05
N GLY A 10 -13.84 -9.16 16.70
CA GLY A 10 -14.16 -7.73 16.65
C GLY A 10 -13.96 -7.14 15.27
N MET A 11 -12.93 -7.58 14.56
CA MET A 11 -12.66 -7.15 13.18
C MET A 11 -13.67 -7.74 12.18
N GLU A 12 -14.07 -9.00 12.35
CA GLU A 12 -15.16 -9.60 11.54
C GLU A 12 -16.46 -8.82 11.70
N GLN A 13 -16.83 -8.51 12.95
CA GLN A 13 -18.02 -7.70 13.23
C GLN A 13 -17.93 -6.30 12.61
N LEU A 14 -16.77 -5.66 12.68
CA LEU A 14 -16.55 -4.36 12.05
C LEU A 14 -16.70 -4.43 10.51
N ALA A 15 -16.20 -5.48 9.87
CA ALA A 15 -16.34 -5.67 8.44
C ALA A 15 -17.83 -5.81 8.05
N VAL A 16 -18.59 -6.62 8.78
CA VAL A 16 -20.05 -6.77 8.57
C VAL A 16 -20.77 -5.44 8.77
N GLN A 17 -20.47 -4.72 9.84
CA GLN A 17 -21.09 -3.41 10.10
C GLN A 17 -20.77 -2.37 9.04
N ALA A 18 -19.56 -2.39 8.51
CA ALA A 18 -19.16 -1.49 7.42
C ALA A 18 -19.96 -1.78 6.13
N GLU A 19 -20.15 -3.07 5.81
CA GLU A 19 -20.97 -3.49 4.67
C GLU A 19 -22.45 -3.08 4.86
N GLU A 20 -23.04 -3.36 6.03
CA GLU A 20 -24.41 -2.98 6.37
C GLU A 20 -24.63 -1.45 6.35
N ALA A 21 -23.60 -0.69 6.72
CA ALA A 21 -23.61 0.78 6.65
C ALA A 21 -23.40 1.34 5.23
N GLY A 22 -23.19 0.46 4.23
CA GLY A 22 -23.08 0.83 2.83
C GLY A 22 -21.69 1.37 2.43
N PHE A 23 -20.64 1.03 3.17
CA PHE A 23 -19.27 1.36 2.76
C PHE A 23 -18.78 0.42 1.65
N ASP A 24 -18.22 0.97 0.58
CA ASP A 24 -17.63 0.20 -0.53
C ASP A 24 -16.25 -0.35 -0.16
N TYR A 25 -15.54 0.29 0.78
CA TYR A 25 -14.18 -0.06 1.19
C TYR A 25 -14.00 0.02 2.70
N LEU A 26 -13.38 -1.01 3.27
CA LEU A 26 -12.77 -0.99 4.60
C LEU A 26 -11.25 -1.05 4.42
N LEU A 27 -10.54 0.00 4.80
CA LEU A 27 -9.09 0.06 4.73
C LEU A 27 -8.49 -0.30 6.08
N ILE A 28 -7.62 -1.31 6.09
CA ILE A 28 -6.93 -1.78 7.28
C ILE A 28 -5.46 -1.42 7.13
N ASP A 29 -4.97 -0.51 7.98
CA ASP A 29 -3.56 -0.16 8.04
C ASP A 29 -2.84 -1.17 8.94
N GLY A 30 -2.04 -2.03 8.31
CA GLY A 30 -1.28 -3.07 8.96
C GLY A 30 0.19 -2.68 9.16
N PRO A 31 0.84 -3.23 10.19
CA PRO A 31 2.25 -3.00 10.43
C PRO A 31 3.14 -3.65 9.36
N ALA A 32 4.38 -3.19 9.27
CA ALA A 32 5.36 -3.76 8.35
C ALA A 32 5.59 -5.25 8.64
N GLY A 33 5.61 -6.06 7.59
CA GLY A 33 5.93 -7.49 7.66
C GLY A 33 4.82 -8.41 8.19
N LEU A 34 3.66 -7.89 8.55
CA LEU A 34 2.51 -8.64 9.08
C LEU A 34 2.92 -9.64 10.19
N PRO A 35 3.22 -9.17 11.41
CA PRO A 35 3.59 -10.05 12.53
C PRO A 35 2.44 -11.01 12.90
N ALA A 36 2.79 -12.15 13.49
CA ALA A 36 1.85 -13.22 13.78
C ALA A 36 0.64 -12.76 14.63
N GLU A 37 0.87 -11.83 15.55
CA GLU A 37 -0.15 -11.28 16.45
C GLU A 37 -1.26 -10.51 15.74
N LEU A 38 -0.98 -10.02 14.53
CA LEU A 38 -1.92 -9.25 13.70
C LEU A 38 -2.30 -9.98 12.40
N SER A 39 -1.92 -11.24 12.30
CA SER A 39 -2.22 -12.07 11.12
C SER A 39 -3.71 -12.23 10.85
N PHE A 40 -4.55 -12.12 11.89
CA PHE A 40 -6.01 -12.15 11.77
C PHE A 40 -6.57 -11.04 10.87
N LEU A 41 -5.84 -9.93 10.68
CA LEU A 41 -6.24 -8.88 9.76
C LEU A 41 -6.27 -9.37 8.30
N ALA A 42 -5.42 -10.34 7.97
CA ALA A 42 -5.38 -10.93 6.66
C ALA A 42 -6.59 -11.86 6.38
N HIS A 43 -7.18 -12.47 7.42
CA HIS A 43 -8.33 -13.37 7.25
C HIS A 43 -9.59 -12.65 6.75
N ILE A 44 -9.75 -11.38 7.08
CA ILE A 44 -10.90 -10.57 6.66
C ILE A 44 -10.63 -9.76 5.39
N ALA A 45 -9.37 -9.70 4.95
CA ALA A 45 -8.98 -8.92 3.79
C ALA A 45 -9.31 -9.68 2.48
N THR A 46 -9.96 -9.00 1.55
CA THR A 46 -10.22 -9.53 0.20
C THR A 46 -9.12 -9.19 -0.80
N GLN A 47 -8.33 -8.18 -0.50
CA GLN A 47 -7.21 -7.70 -1.31
C GLN A 47 -6.11 -7.19 -0.38
N ALA A 48 -4.87 -7.21 -0.86
CA ALA A 48 -3.74 -6.61 -0.17
C ALA A 48 -3.01 -5.61 -1.06
N ILE A 49 -2.53 -4.53 -0.44
CA ILE A 49 -1.64 -3.57 -1.07
C ILE A 49 -0.34 -3.58 -0.28
N ILE A 50 0.72 -4.02 -0.92
CA ILE A 50 2.06 -4.01 -0.32
C ILE A 50 2.75 -2.70 -0.71
N VAL A 51 3.06 -1.90 0.29
CA VAL A 51 3.79 -0.63 0.11
C VAL A 51 5.26 -0.87 0.40
N THR A 52 6.12 -0.60 -0.58
CA THR A 52 7.57 -0.79 -0.47
C THR A 52 8.33 0.33 -1.16
N SER A 53 9.67 0.36 -1.06
CA SER A 53 10.54 1.22 -1.84
C SER A 53 11.25 0.42 -2.94
N THR A 54 12.05 1.09 -3.77
CA THR A 54 12.89 0.44 -4.80
C THR A 54 14.15 -0.21 -4.24
N ASP A 55 14.38 -0.16 -2.93
CA ASP A 55 15.56 -0.78 -2.31
C ASP A 55 15.41 -2.30 -2.26
N ARG A 56 16.43 -3.04 -2.69
CA ARG A 56 16.39 -4.51 -2.80
C ARG A 56 15.95 -5.22 -1.51
N VAL A 57 16.40 -4.73 -0.35
CA VAL A 57 15.99 -5.31 0.95
C VAL A 57 14.49 -5.16 1.18
N CYS A 58 13.93 -4.00 0.82
CA CYS A 58 12.50 -3.71 0.93
C CYS A 58 11.68 -4.54 -0.07
N VAL A 59 12.18 -4.67 -1.31
CA VAL A 59 11.53 -5.48 -2.37
C VAL A 59 11.47 -6.97 -1.97
N ARG A 60 12.56 -7.52 -1.43
CA ARG A 60 12.56 -8.90 -0.90
C ARG A 60 11.63 -9.07 0.30
N GLY A 61 11.49 -8.02 1.11
CA GLY A 61 10.49 -7.98 2.19
C GLY A 61 9.07 -8.04 1.64
N ALA A 62 8.81 -7.30 0.57
CA ALA A 62 7.53 -7.29 -0.13
C ALA A 62 7.19 -8.65 -0.75
N GLU A 63 8.14 -9.29 -1.42
CA GLU A 63 7.99 -10.65 -1.98
C GLU A 63 7.63 -11.66 -0.88
N ARG A 64 8.37 -11.68 0.25
CA ARG A 64 8.06 -12.58 1.36
C ARG A 64 6.70 -12.33 1.98
N CYS A 65 6.30 -11.05 2.11
CA CYS A 65 4.99 -10.68 2.62
C CYS A 65 3.88 -11.15 1.67
N ALA A 66 4.05 -10.95 0.37
CA ALA A 66 3.11 -11.40 -0.65
C ALA A 66 2.90 -12.90 -0.61
N ARG A 67 4.00 -13.66 -0.61
CA ARG A 67 3.96 -15.12 -0.53
C ARG A 67 3.21 -15.60 0.72
N LYS A 68 3.49 -15.00 1.89
CA LYS A 68 2.78 -15.31 3.12
C LYS A 68 1.28 -15.03 3.00
N LEU A 69 0.89 -13.89 2.43
CA LEU A 69 -0.51 -13.53 2.24
C LEU A 69 -1.23 -14.49 1.26
N GLU A 70 -0.55 -14.96 0.24
CA GLU A 70 -1.09 -15.90 -0.73
C GLU A 70 -1.19 -17.32 -0.17
N GLU A 71 -0.10 -17.85 0.41
CA GLU A 71 0.00 -19.24 0.86
C GLU A 71 -0.76 -19.51 2.17
N GLU A 72 -0.69 -18.58 3.14
CA GLU A 72 -1.30 -18.78 4.46
C GLU A 72 -2.73 -18.24 4.56
N TYR A 73 -3.05 -17.15 3.81
CA TYR A 73 -4.34 -16.45 3.91
C TYR A 73 -5.17 -16.47 2.62
N CYS A 74 -4.68 -17.13 1.57
CA CYS A 74 -5.37 -17.28 0.30
C CYS A 74 -5.77 -15.97 -0.38
N ILE A 75 -5.05 -14.86 -0.12
CA ILE A 75 -5.32 -13.57 -0.76
C ILE A 75 -4.77 -13.59 -2.18
N GLN A 76 -5.65 -13.67 -3.19
CA GLN A 76 -5.27 -13.74 -4.59
C GLN A 76 -5.02 -12.36 -5.24
N ARG A 77 -5.58 -11.30 -4.67
CA ARG A 77 -5.45 -9.94 -5.22
C ARG A 77 -4.43 -9.15 -4.42
N ILE A 78 -3.15 -9.37 -4.71
CA ILE A 78 -2.05 -8.65 -4.10
C ILE A 78 -1.45 -7.72 -5.13
N ARG A 79 -1.32 -6.43 -4.80
CA ARG A 79 -0.73 -5.40 -5.68
C ARG A 79 0.30 -4.59 -4.91
N MET A 80 1.28 -4.04 -5.64
CA MET A 80 2.39 -3.30 -5.06
C MET A 80 2.27 -1.79 -5.34
N VAL A 81 2.60 -0.99 -4.34
CA VAL A 81 2.87 0.45 -4.48
C VAL A 81 4.34 0.69 -4.17
N LEU A 82 5.08 1.24 -5.14
CA LEU A 82 6.43 1.74 -4.90
C LEU A 82 6.34 3.17 -4.39
N ASN A 83 6.73 3.35 -3.13
CA ASN A 83 6.68 4.63 -2.44
C ASN A 83 8.08 5.25 -2.34
N ARG A 84 8.13 6.57 -2.22
CA ARG A 84 9.36 7.38 -2.12
C ARG A 84 10.32 7.13 -3.28
N VAL A 85 9.75 6.99 -4.48
CA VAL A 85 10.54 6.79 -5.71
C VAL A 85 11.34 8.06 -6.01
N ARG A 86 12.63 7.88 -6.27
CA ARG A 86 13.60 8.95 -6.59
C ARG A 86 14.11 8.78 -8.01
N PRO A 87 13.45 9.38 -9.03
CA PRO A 87 13.80 9.17 -10.41
C PRO A 87 15.28 9.49 -10.73
N GLN A 88 15.82 10.52 -10.07
CA GLN A 88 17.23 10.93 -10.25
C GLN A 88 18.22 9.86 -9.79
N LEU A 89 17.89 9.11 -8.71
CA LEU A 89 18.75 8.02 -8.24
C LEU A 89 18.66 6.79 -9.14
N ILE A 90 17.49 6.53 -9.69
CA ILE A 90 17.27 5.44 -10.65
C ILE A 90 18.09 5.72 -11.94
N SER A 91 17.99 6.92 -12.49
CA SER A 91 18.72 7.30 -13.73
C SER A 91 20.25 7.27 -13.58
N HIS A 92 20.76 7.44 -12.34
CA HIS A 92 22.20 7.35 -12.04
C HIS A 92 22.64 5.95 -11.56
N GLY A 93 21.76 4.95 -11.58
CA GLY A 93 22.06 3.59 -11.11
C GLY A 93 22.31 3.48 -9.60
N LYS A 94 21.90 4.48 -8.81
CA LYS A 94 22.09 4.52 -7.34
C LYS A 94 20.91 3.96 -6.54
N SER A 95 19.81 3.68 -7.22
CA SER A 95 18.61 3.03 -6.65
C SER A 95 18.16 1.93 -7.59
N GLY A 96 17.42 0.93 -7.05
CA GLY A 96 16.85 -0.13 -7.88
C GLY A 96 15.90 0.42 -8.92
N ASN A 97 15.88 -0.23 -10.08
CA ASN A 97 14.95 0.06 -11.17
C ASN A 97 13.53 -0.40 -10.79
N ILE A 98 12.53 0.25 -11.36
CA ILE A 98 11.12 -0.09 -11.13
C ILE A 98 10.80 -1.48 -11.69
N ASP A 99 11.29 -1.77 -12.90
CA ASP A 99 11.08 -3.06 -13.56
C ASP A 99 11.74 -4.20 -12.76
N ASP A 100 12.98 -4.00 -12.30
CA ASP A 100 13.68 -4.96 -11.43
C ASP A 100 12.90 -5.21 -10.12
N ALA A 101 12.32 -4.17 -9.54
CA ALA A 101 11.52 -4.30 -8.33
C ALA A 101 10.21 -5.08 -8.56
N MET A 102 9.58 -4.89 -9.71
CA MET A 102 8.38 -5.65 -10.10
C MET A 102 8.71 -7.11 -10.34
N ASP A 103 9.80 -7.40 -11.05
CA ASP A 103 10.23 -8.77 -11.36
C ASP A 103 10.66 -9.51 -10.09
N GLU A 104 11.45 -8.87 -9.21
CA GLU A 104 11.92 -9.48 -7.95
C GLU A 104 10.76 -9.70 -6.96
N ALA A 105 9.78 -8.80 -6.89
CA ALA A 105 8.61 -8.96 -6.03
C ALA A 105 7.56 -9.91 -6.60
N GLY A 106 7.52 -10.13 -7.92
CA GLY A 106 6.50 -10.92 -8.60
C GLY A 106 5.09 -10.33 -8.50
N LEU A 107 4.98 -9.01 -8.28
CA LEU A 107 3.72 -8.34 -7.97
C LEU A 107 3.32 -7.31 -9.04
N PRO A 108 2.05 -7.27 -9.43
CA PRO A 108 1.55 -6.21 -10.31
C PRO A 108 1.57 -4.85 -9.60
N LEU A 109 2.03 -3.84 -10.31
CA LEU A 109 2.15 -2.49 -9.79
C LEU A 109 0.80 -1.77 -9.81
N LEU A 110 0.38 -1.28 -8.63
CA LEU A 110 -0.81 -0.45 -8.45
C LEU A 110 -0.47 1.03 -8.63
N GLY A 111 0.71 1.46 -8.22
CA GLY A 111 1.13 2.85 -8.32
C GLY A 111 2.57 3.11 -7.96
N LEU A 112 3.01 4.28 -8.42
CA LEU A 112 4.32 4.88 -8.14
C LEU A 112 4.08 6.19 -7.41
N VAL A 113 4.66 6.36 -6.23
CA VAL A 113 4.57 7.60 -5.45
C VAL A 113 5.98 8.19 -5.37
N PRO A 114 6.26 9.33 -6.02
CA PRO A 114 7.55 9.96 -5.93
C PRO A 114 7.82 10.48 -4.51
N GLU A 115 9.10 10.59 -4.15
CA GLU A 115 9.47 11.33 -2.95
C GLU A 115 9.11 12.80 -3.14
N ASP A 116 8.37 13.36 -2.17
CA ASP A 116 7.75 14.66 -2.30
C ASP A 116 7.85 15.43 -0.97
N VAL A 117 8.49 16.58 -1.02
CA VAL A 117 8.72 17.43 0.16
C VAL A 117 7.41 18.00 0.70
N ASP A 118 6.47 18.30 -0.20
CA ASP A 118 5.16 18.83 0.20
C ASP A 118 4.34 17.78 0.96
N LEU A 119 4.48 16.50 0.60
CA LEU A 119 3.86 15.41 1.35
C LEU A 119 4.41 15.35 2.79
N ILE A 120 5.72 15.50 2.96
CA ILE A 120 6.34 15.51 4.28
C ILE A 120 5.82 16.71 5.09
N SER A 121 5.75 17.89 4.48
CA SER A 121 5.24 19.11 5.11
C SER A 121 3.77 18.98 5.52
N CYS A 122 2.91 18.40 4.65
CA CYS A 122 1.51 18.15 4.95
C CYS A 122 1.36 17.17 6.13
N SER A 123 2.12 16.07 6.13
CA SER A 123 2.11 15.09 7.21
C SER A 123 2.49 15.71 8.55
N ASN A 124 3.58 16.49 8.59
CA ASN A 124 4.05 17.16 9.80
C ASN A 124 3.07 18.21 10.35
N SER A 125 2.26 18.80 9.48
CA SER A 125 1.25 19.81 9.86
C SER A 125 -0.16 19.23 10.05
N GLY A 126 -0.34 17.91 9.96
CA GLY A 126 -1.65 17.26 10.04
C GLY A 126 -2.60 17.64 8.92
N ARG A 127 -2.10 18.13 7.79
CA ARG A 127 -2.89 18.53 6.62
C ARG A 127 -2.99 17.41 5.62
N SER A 128 -4.14 17.28 4.98
CA SER A 128 -4.30 16.33 3.88
C SER A 128 -3.44 16.74 2.67
N ILE A 129 -2.83 15.76 2.00
CA ILE A 129 -2.11 15.96 0.73
C ILE A 129 -3.02 16.54 -0.37
N HIS A 130 -4.33 16.36 -0.28
CA HIS A 130 -5.30 16.96 -1.19
C HIS A 130 -5.37 18.49 -1.09
N ALA A 131 -4.85 19.08 0.00
CA ALA A 131 -4.72 20.53 0.12
C ALA A 131 -3.62 21.09 -0.80
N VAL A 132 -2.71 20.23 -1.31
CA VAL A 132 -1.62 20.58 -2.21
C VAL A 132 -1.88 19.97 -3.58
N LYS A 133 -2.64 20.68 -4.40
CA LYS A 133 -3.24 20.17 -5.65
C LYS A 133 -2.25 19.80 -6.78
N HIS A 134 -0.97 20.14 -6.68
CA HIS A 134 -0.05 20.12 -7.82
C HIS A 134 1.21 19.25 -7.63
N THR A 135 1.30 18.48 -6.57
CA THR A 135 2.47 17.62 -6.34
C THR A 135 2.36 16.31 -7.10
N GLY A 136 3.52 15.73 -7.46
CA GLY A 136 3.59 14.42 -8.08
C GLY A 136 2.98 13.33 -7.21
N ALA A 137 3.22 13.38 -5.88
CA ALA A 137 2.66 12.45 -4.91
C ALA A 137 1.12 12.55 -4.82
N ALA A 138 0.56 13.75 -4.75
CA ALA A 138 -0.89 13.94 -4.70
C ALA A 138 -1.59 13.32 -5.91
N ARG A 139 -1.05 13.53 -7.11
CA ARG A 139 -1.55 12.92 -8.34
C ARG A 139 -1.44 11.40 -8.31
N SER A 140 -0.34 10.87 -7.78
CA SER A 140 -0.12 9.43 -7.64
C SER A 140 -1.17 8.78 -6.75
N PHE A 141 -1.52 9.36 -5.60
CA PHE A 141 -2.57 8.86 -4.72
C PHE A 141 -3.95 8.85 -5.40
N VAL A 142 -4.30 9.92 -6.13
CA VAL A 142 -5.55 9.96 -6.92
C VAL A 142 -5.56 8.83 -7.95
N ASN A 143 -4.46 8.63 -8.68
CA ASN A 143 -4.37 7.58 -9.69
C ASN A 143 -4.43 6.17 -9.07
N ILE A 144 -3.84 5.96 -7.89
CA ILE A 144 -3.95 4.70 -7.14
C ILE A 144 -5.43 4.44 -6.78
N ALA A 145 -6.13 5.42 -6.22
CA ALA A 145 -7.54 5.29 -5.87
C ALA A 145 -8.41 4.96 -7.11
N ARG A 146 -8.18 5.65 -8.22
CA ARG A 146 -8.90 5.38 -9.47
C ARG A 146 -8.64 3.96 -10.01
N ARG A 147 -7.40 3.46 -9.91
CA ARG A 147 -7.08 2.07 -10.30
C ARG A 147 -7.71 1.04 -9.35
N LEU A 148 -7.85 1.37 -8.06
CA LEU A 148 -8.60 0.54 -7.10
C LEU A 148 -10.07 0.41 -7.52
N ASN A 149 -10.65 1.49 -8.04
CA ASN A 149 -12.01 1.52 -8.60
C ASN A 149 -12.12 0.90 -10.01
N GLY A 150 -11.06 0.25 -10.52
CA GLY A 150 -11.08 -0.46 -11.78
C GLY A 150 -10.76 0.39 -13.02
N GLU A 151 -10.43 1.67 -12.86
CA GLU A 151 -10.08 2.52 -14.00
C GLU A 151 -8.71 2.16 -14.58
N ARG A 152 -8.59 2.16 -15.90
CA ARG A 152 -7.33 1.92 -16.63
C ARG A 152 -6.55 3.22 -16.76
N ILE A 153 -5.69 3.51 -15.79
CA ILE A 153 -4.84 4.70 -15.77
C ILE A 153 -3.39 4.28 -16.04
N PRO A 154 -2.69 4.85 -17.03
CA PRO A 154 -1.27 4.56 -17.26
C PRO A 154 -0.41 4.84 -16.04
N LEU A 155 0.56 3.98 -15.76
CA LEU A 155 1.59 4.22 -14.74
C LEU A 155 2.54 5.30 -15.27
N LYS A 156 2.64 6.40 -14.55
CA LYS A 156 3.56 7.52 -14.82
C LYS A 156 4.10 8.02 -13.49
N LEU A 157 5.37 8.37 -13.48
CA LEU A 157 6.03 9.18 -12.46
C LEU A 157 5.75 10.67 -12.70
#